data_ca8e8f0ff2b554c38034c2f59abaf30d
#
_entry.id   ca8e8f0ff2b554c38034c2f59abaf30d
#
_cell.length_a   1.000
_cell.length_b   1.000
_cell.length_c   1.000
_cell.angle_alpha   90.00
_cell.angle_beta   90.00
_cell.angle_gamma   90.00
#
_symmetry.space_group_name_H-M   'P 1'
#
loop_
_entity.id
_entity.type
_entity.pdbx_description
1 polymer ?
#
loop_
_entity_poly.entity_id
_entity_poly.type
_entity_poly.pdbx_seq_one_letter_code
_entity_poly.pdbx_strand_id
1 'polypeptide(L)'
;MVKQVIKITALVGMSSYLCLTTATEMVGKYYEVHTHEVSPPVSVSGTVIPKKEVTLSAQLPGRVELIAGEEGDAFSENTVLVALDDRELLAQRRAAIADWRNAQATLRNAGIQYSREYWSPDSPEKAPGGMGLPHLFDQFVTKPLSDLLSESDDSLDRSANLHRYGTQVEQAQGTLMQAQSRIEQIDAKLRDAESQAPFDGVITKKLAEVGDTVQPGQPLLQFADLGHLQLEVDVPARLVSALQVGKTVTAKLDVLSKRVNVTVARIFPVADRQRHTVKVKFDLALNTDEQKYISPGQYAQVDIPDIKAAGQQQLLLVPTTAVDQGSSLPSICVAKGNNQYETRLVRLGQTMSSAQVGEVDPRFRDNEFISILSGLKEGDHIVVTASSQPTPCVTQH
;
A
#
# COMPACT_ATOMS: atom_id res chain seq x y z
N MET A 1 -59.32 -8.42 40.68
CA MET A 1 -59.90 -8.04 41.97
C MET A 1 -59.69 -6.55 42.09
N VAL A 2 -60.79 -5.94 42.06
CA VAL A 2 -61.45 -4.92 42.91
C VAL A 2 -60.98 -3.51 42.51
N LYS A 3 -61.72 -2.82 41.69
CA LYS A 3 -62.92 -1.95 41.96
C LYS A 3 -62.59 -0.62 42.65
N GLN A 4 -62.89 0.43 41.90
CA GLN A 4 -63.89 1.51 42.19
C GLN A 4 -63.26 2.71 42.91
N VAL A 5 -63.62 3.99 42.72
CA VAL A 5 -64.87 4.65 42.34
C VAL A 5 -64.64 6.15 42.02
N ILE A 6 -65.36 6.62 41.03
CA ILE A 6 -65.74 7.96 40.65
C ILE A 6 -65.96 8.98 41.78
N LYS A 7 -65.55 10.25 41.61
CA LYS A 7 -66.42 11.39 41.95
C LYS A 7 -66.20 12.58 40.99
N ILE A 8 -67.25 12.90 40.33
CA ILE A 8 -67.56 14.11 39.57
C ILE A 8 -67.85 15.23 40.53
N THR A 9 -67.29 16.40 40.35
CA THR A 9 -67.96 17.66 40.77
C THR A 9 -67.58 18.73 39.71
N ALA A 10 -68.60 19.17 39.03
CA ALA A 10 -68.61 20.33 38.16
C ALA A 10 -68.70 21.62 39.02
N LEU A 11 -67.96 22.63 38.61
CA LEU A 11 -68.30 24.01 38.87
C LEU A 11 -67.91 24.92 37.74
N VAL A 12 -68.90 25.58 37.20
CA VAL A 12 -68.93 26.63 36.21
C VAL A 12 -68.27 27.90 36.76
N GLY A 13 -67.45 28.56 35.94
CA GLY A 13 -66.96 29.88 36.35
C GLY A 13 -66.03 30.53 35.29
N MET A 14 -66.63 31.26 34.40
CA MET A 14 -66.21 32.58 33.89
C MET A 14 -64.95 32.71 33.05
N SER A 15 -65.20 32.86 31.78
CA SER A 15 -64.39 33.38 30.70
C SER A 15 -63.55 34.59 31.06
N SER A 16 -62.24 34.47 30.92
CA SER A 16 -61.33 35.60 30.65
C SER A 16 -60.42 35.21 29.50
N TYR A 17 -60.72 35.73 28.35
CA TYR A 17 -59.84 35.68 27.18
C TYR A 17 -58.55 36.46 27.49
N LEU A 18 -57.54 35.78 27.96
CA LEU A 18 -56.16 36.29 27.92
C LEU A 18 -55.58 35.96 26.53
N CYS A 19 -55.56 36.97 25.68
CA CYS A 19 -54.86 36.94 24.42
C CYS A 19 -53.34 36.82 24.72
N LEU A 20 -52.83 35.60 24.86
CA LEU A 20 -51.37 35.36 24.87
C LEU A 20 -50.89 35.61 23.43
N THR A 21 -50.39 36.81 23.19
CA THR A 21 -49.50 37.07 22.08
C THR A 21 -48.25 36.19 22.29
N THR A 22 -48.21 35.04 21.65
CA THR A 22 -46.96 34.30 21.49
C THR A 22 -46.03 35.16 20.63
N ALA A 23 -45.17 35.92 21.30
CA ALA A 23 -43.98 36.44 20.66
C ALA A 23 -43.18 35.22 20.18
N THR A 24 -43.22 34.95 18.89
CA THR A 24 -42.34 33.98 18.27
C THR A 24 -40.94 34.54 18.42
N GLU A 25 -40.21 34.11 19.44
CA GLU A 25 -38.76 34.34 19.53
C GLU A 25 -38.14 33.69 18.28
N MET A 26 -37.80 34.51 17.33
CA MET A 26 -36.99 34.08 16.21
C MET A 26 -35.57 33.80 16.76
N VAL A 27 -35.30 32.54 17.00
CA VAL A 27 -33.96 32.05 17.41
C VAL A 27 -33.06 32.07 16.17
N GLY A 28 -32.63 33.26 15.78
CA GLY A 28 -31.50 33.42 14.87
C GLY A 28 -30.19 33.09 15.60
N LYS A 29 -29.38 32.19 15.07
CA LYS A 29 -28.03 32.03 15.60
C LYS A 29 -27.25 33.29 15.26
N TYR A 30 -26.73 33.96 16.28
CA TYR A 30 -25.85 35.11 16.11
C TYR A 30 -24.41 34.66 16.03
N TYR A 31 -23.67 35.26 15.11
CA TYR A 31 -22.23 35.11 14.98
C TYR A 31 -21.57 36.47 15.19
N GLU A 32 -20.63 36.53 16.09
CA GLU A 32 -19.81 37.72 16.32
C GLU A 32 -18.65 37.72 15.35
N VAL A 33 -18.49 38.82 14.62
CA VAL A 33 -17.45 38.95 13.60
C VAL A 33 -16.11 39.21 14.28
N HIS A 34 -15.22 38.22 14.15
CA HIS A 34 -13.85 38.32 14.65
C HIS A 34 -12.86 38.46 13.51
N THR A 35 -11.77 39.15 13.81
CA THR A 35 -10.62 39.23 12.92
C THR A 35 -9.79 37.93 13.09
N HIS A 36 -9.64 37.17 12.02
CA HIS A 36 -8.82 35.97 12.01
C HIS A 36 -7.53 36.21 11.26
N GLU A 37 -6.43 35.70 11.83
CA GLU A 37 -5.16 35.63 11.12
C GLU A 37 -5.23 34.46 10.13
N VAL A 38 -5.25 34.76 8.86
CA VAL A 38 -5.34 33.77 7.81
C VAL A 38 -4.00 33.60 7.11
N SER A 39 -3.59 32.38 6.99
CA SER A 39 -2.45 32.01 6.18
C SER A 39 -2.91 31.78 4.73
N PRO A 40 -2.57 32.66 3.79
CA PRO A 40 -2.98 32.44 2.40
C PRO A 40 -2.39 31.11 1.89
N PRO A 41 -3.21 30.27 1.27
CA PRO A 41 -2.70 29.03 0.69
C PRO A 41 -1.83 29.34 -0.52
N VAL A 42 -0.71 28.66 -0.62
CA VAL A 42 0.14 28.66 -1.80
C VAL A 42 -0.15 27.38 -2.59
N SER A 43 -0.63 27.54 -3.82
CA SER A 43 -0.86 26.41 -4.72
C SER A 43 0.47 25.91 -5.28
N VAL A 44 0.81 24.68 -5.01
CA VAL A 44 2.03 24.01 -5.48
C VAL A 44 1.67 22.92 -6.46
N SER A 45 2.37 22.87 -7.57
CA SER A 45 2.14 21.89 -8.64
C SER A 45 2.66 20.51 -8.27
N GLY A 46 1.96 19.49 -8.70
CA GLY A 46 2.34 18.09 -8.54
C GLY A 46 1.83 17.21 -9.67
N THR A 47 2.23 15.96 -9.62
CA THR A 47 1.86 14.94 -10.59
C THR A 47 1.27 13.71 -9.88
N VAL A 48 0.22 13.16 -10.43
CA VAL A 48 -0.36 11.91 -9.97
C VAL A 48 0.57 10.76 -10.35
N ILE A 49 0.92 9.94 -9.37
CA ILE A 49 1.76 8.76 -9.55
C ILE A 49 1.08 7.53 -8.94
N PRO A 50 1.36 6.33 -9.42
CA PRO A 50 0.92 5.12 -8.76
C PRO A 50 1.65 4.95 -7.42
N LYS A 51 1.01 4.33 -6.44
CA LYS A 51 1.63 4.04 -5.14
C LYS A 51 2.77 3.04 -5.26
N LYS A 52 2.63 2.07 -6.16
CA LYS A 52 3.64 1.08 -6.50
C LYS A 52 3.84 1.06 -8.01
N GLU A 53 5.08 1.11 -8.44
CA GLU A 53 5.48 0.96 -9.83
C GLU A 53 6.78 0.17 -9.87
N VAL A 54 6.87 -0.79 -10.78
CA VAL A 54 8.04 -1.63 -10.95
C VAL A 54 8.32 -1.82 -12.44
N THR A 55 9.60 -1.80 -12.79
CA THR A 55 10.07 -2.25 -14.10
C THR A 55 10.54 -3.68 -13.96
N LEU A 56 9.85 -4.62 -14.60
CA LEU A 56 10.29 -6.01 -14.69
C LEU A 56 11.40 -6.11 -15.74
N SER A 57 12.50 -6.72 -15.35
CA SER A 57 13.69 -6.88 -16.19
C SER A 57 14.06 -8.36 -16.30
N ALA A 58 14.62 -8.76 -17.44
CA ALA A 58 15.13 -10.11 -17.63
C ALA A 58 16.21 -10.45 -16.61
N GLN A 59 16.13 -11.62 -16.00
CA GLN A 59 17.14 -12.11 -15.07
C GLN A 59 18.13 -13.06 -15.76
N LEU A 60 17.68 -13.70 -16.85
CA LEU A 60 18.45 -14.61 -17.68
C LEU A 60 18.51 -14.13 -19.13
N PRO A 61 19.55 -14.50 -19.88
CA PRO A 61 19.54 -14.30 -21.30
C PRO A 61 18.62 -15.34 -21.95
N GLY A 62 17.81 -14.92 -22.91
CA GLY A 62 16.90 -15.81 -23.60
C GLY A 62 16.03 -15.11 -24.62
N ARG A 63 15.21 -15.88 -25.31
CA ARG A 63 14.19 -15.36 -26.19
C ARG A 63 12.88 -15.24 -25.45
N VAL A 64 12.18 -14.14 -25.63
CA VAL A 64 10.84 -13.94 -25.07
C VAL A 64 9.85 -14.85 -25.79
N GLU A 65 9.24 -15.78 -25.07
CA GLU A 65 8.24 -16.71 -25.60
C GLU A 65 6.81 -16.19 -25.37
N LEU A 66 6.58 -15.54 -24.21
CA LEU A 66 5.28 -15.01 -23.84
C LEU A 66 5.42 -13.64 -23.20
N ILE A 67 4.53 -12.72 -23.58
CA ILE A 67 4.16 -11.53 -22.82
C ILE A 67 2.66 -11.57 -22.64
N ALA A 68 2.19 -11.58 -21.40
CA ALA A 68 0.77 -11.59 -21.09
C ALA A 68 0.17 -10.21 -21.39
N GLY A 69 -0.88 -10.16 -22.20
CA GLY A 69 -1.70 -8.99 -22.47
C GLY A 69 -1.00 -7.83 -23.18
N GLU A 70 -1.70 -6.71 -23.19
CA GLU A 70 -1.29 -5.44 -23.81
C GLU A 70 -1.18 -4.32 -22.77
N GLU A 71 -0.66 -3.17 -23.18
CA GLU A 71 -0.64 -1.97 -22.34
C GLU A 71 -2.09 -1.59 -21.94
N GLY A 72 -2.33 -1.46 -20.65
CA GLY A 72 -3.66 -1.20 -20.08
C GLY A 72 -4.35 -2.44 -19.49
N ASP A 73 -3.87 -3.65 -19.75
CA ASP A 73 -4.45 -4.86 -19.19
C ASP A 73 -4.10 -5.04 -17.71
N ALA A 74 -5.09 -5.49 -16.93
CA ALA A 74 -4.97 -5.70 -15.49
C ALA A 74 -4.68 -7.17 -15.17
N PHE A 75 -3.78 -7.38 -14.21
CA PHE A 75 -3.37 -8.71 -13.74
C PHE A 75 -3.33 -8.75 -12.22
N SER A 76 -3.64 -9.93 -11.68
CA SER A 76 -3.51 -10.20 -10.25
C SER A 76 -2.07 -10.57 -9.88
N GLU A 77 -1.77 -10.40 -8.59
CA GLU A 77 -0.49 -10.83 -8.00
C GLU A 77 -0.16 -12.29 -8.35
N ASN A 78 1.13 -12.59 -8.57
CA ASN A 78 1.68 -13.90 -8.97
C ASN A 78 1.24 -14.42 -10.35
N THR A 79 0.58 -13.62 -11.18
CA THR A 79 0.33 -13.98 -12.58
C THR A 79 1.63 -13.83 -13.38
N VAL A 80 1.94 -14.82 -14.22
CA VAL A 80 3.11 -14.75 -15.13
C VAL A 80 2.84 -13.70 -16.19
N LEU A 81 3.66 -12.65 -16.21
CA LEU A 81 3.58 -11.56 -17.19
C LEU A 81 4.51 -11.74 -18.36
N VAL A 82 5.70 -12.26 -18.12
CA VAL A 82 6.69 -12.56 -19.18
C VAL A 82 7.30 -13.93 -18.93
N ALA A 83 7.44 -14.73 -19.97
CA ALA A 83 8.17 -15.99 -19.93
C ALA A 83 9.22 -16.02 -21.05
N LEU A 84 10.41 -16.46 -20.69
CA LEU A 84 11.50 -16.74 -21.61
C LEU A 84 11.46 -18.20 -22.05
N ASP A 85 12.04 -18.54 -23.19
CA ASP A 85 12.20 -19.92 -23.67
C ASP A 85 13.00 -20.75 -22.65
N ASP A 86 12.33 -21.65 -21.98
CA ASP A 86 12.85 -22.48 -20.88
C ASP A 86 13.15 -23.92 -21.32
N ARG A 87 12.95 -24.27 -22.59
CA ARG A 87 13.07 -25.65 -23.11
C ARG A 87 14.42 -26.27 -22.79
N GLU A 88 15.51 -25.51 -22.90
CA GLU A 88 16.85 -25.97 -22.55
C GLU A 88 16.96 -26.23 -21.04
N LEU A 89 16.45 -25.34 -20.20
CA LEU A 89 16.44 -25.50 -18.74
C LEU A 89 15.64 -26.72 -18.30
N LEU A 90 14.48 -26.97 -18.92
CA LEU A 90 13.67 -28.16 -18.67
C LEU A 90 14.40 -29.45 -19.11
N ALA A 91 15.15 -29.42 -20.19
CA ALA A 91 16.00 -30.56 -20.60
C ALA A 91 17.12 -30.81 -19.57
N GLN A 92 17.82 -29.75 -19.15
CA GLN A 92 18.85 -29.82 -18.11
C GLN A 92 18.29 -30.34 -16.78
N ARG A 93 17.08 -29.90 -16.37
CA ARG A 93 16.38 -30.40 -15.17
C ARG A 93 16.12 -31.91 -15.26
N ARG A 94 15.64 -32.40 -16.40
CA ARG A 94 15.40 -33.85 -16.59
C ARG A 94 16.71 -34.66 -16.49
N ALA A 95 17.81 -34.15 -17.03
CA ALA A 95 19.12 -34.77 -16.90
C ALA A 95 19.58 -34.79 -15.41
N ALA A 96 19.48 -33.67 -14.72
CA ALA A 96 19.85 -33.58 -13.30
C ALA A 96 19.01 -34.51 -12.40
N ILE A 97 17.72 -34.71 -12.73
CA ILE A 97 16.87 -35.70 -12.01
C ILE A 97 17.35 -37.12 -12.28
N ALA A 98 17.82 -37.44 -13.49
CA ALA A 98 18.39 -38.76 -13.79
C ALA A 98 19.69 -39.00 -12.99
N ASP A 99 20.56 -37.98 -12.91
CA ASP A 99 21.79 -38.02 -12.11
C ASP A 99 21.49 -38.22 -10.62
N TRP A 100 20.50 -37.52 -10.10
CA TRP A 100 20.06 -37.70 -8.72
C TRP A 100 19.54 -39.11 -8.43
N ARG A 101 18.77 -39.71 -9.36
CA ARG A 101 18.30 -41.10 -9.22
C ARG A 101 19.48 -42.09 -9.21
N ASN A 102 20.48 -41.87 -10.07
CA ASN A 102 21.69 -42.68 -10.12
C ASN A 102 22.48 -42.57 -8.79
N ALA A 103 22.67 -41.35 -8.28
CA ALA A 103 23.32 -41.10 -6.99
C ALA A 103 22.56 -41.79 -5.84
N GLN A 104 21.22 -41.71 -5.86
CA GLN A 104 20.38 -42.40 -4.86
C GLN A 104 20.53 -43.93 -4.90
N ALA A 105 20.62 -44.53 -6.12
CA ALA A 105 20.88 -45.94 -6.29
C ALA A 105 22.27 -46.33 -5.76
N THR A 106 23.29 -45.51 -6.05
CA THR A 106 24.66 -45.70 -5.56
C THR A 106 24.72 -45.65 -4.04
N LEU A 107 24.05 -44.68 -3.41
CA LEU A 107 23.98 -44.59 -1.95
C LEU A 107 23.30 -45.83 -1.34
N ARG A 108 22.21 -46.31 -1.96
CA ARG A 108 21.50 -47.54 -1.52
C ARG A 108 22.44 -48.74 -1.60
N ASN A 109 23.17 -48.87 -2.70
CA ASN A 109 24.12 -49.98 -2.89
C ASN A 109 25.26 -49.94 -1.86
N ALA A 110 25.84 -48.73 -1.64
CA ALA A 110 26.88 -48.54 -0.61
C ALA A 110 26.36 -48.89 0.79
N GLY A 111 25.12 -48.45 1.11
CA GLY A 111 24.47 -48.79 2.39
C GLY A 111 24.23 -50.29 2.58
N ILE A 112 23.83 -51.03 1.49
CA ILE A 112 23.67 -52.50 1.54
C ILE A 112 25.02 -53.17 1.76
N GLN A 113 26.10 -52.74 1.09
CA GLN A 113 27.43 -53.31 1.26
C GLN A 113 27.96 -53.07 2.70
N TYR A 114 27.81 -51.82 3.21
CA TYR A 114 28.14 -51.54 4.62
C TYR A 114 27.35 -52.39 5.61
N SER A 115 26.03 -52.54 5.42
CA SER A 115 25.19 -53.36 6.28
C SER A 115 25.56 -54.83 6.21
N ARG A 116 25.92 -55.34 5.02
CA ARG A 116 26.36 -56.76 4.86
C ARG A 116 27.66 -57.00 5.66
N GLU A 117 28.65 -56.12 5.53
CA GLU A 117 29.91 -56.24 6.26
C GLU A 117 29.71 -56.12 7.77
N TYR A 118 28.77 -55.29 8.19
CA TYR A 118 28.46 -55.07 9.61
C TYR A 118 27.81 -56.34 10.25
N TRP A 119 26.83 -56.96 9.56
CA TRP A 119 26.04 -58.08 10.11
C TRP A 119 26.54 -59.47 9.73
N SER A 120 27.29 -59.66 8.64
CA SER A 120 27.78 -60.93 8.13
C SER A 120 29.21 -60.81 7.61
N PRO A 121 30.22 -60.60 8.46
CA PRO A 121 31.61 -60.41 8.06
C PRO A 121 32.26 -61.61 7.36
N ASP A 122 31.70 -62.79 7.52
CA ASP A 122 32.27 -64.06 6.99
C ASP A 122 31.62 -64.57 5.72
N SER A 123 31.29 -63.72 4.80
CA SER A 123 30.96 -64.16 3.44
C SER A 123 32.21 -64.14 2.54
N PRO A 124 33.06 -65.14 2.52
CA PRO A 124 34.12 -65.18 1.54
C PRO A 124 33.47 -65.22 0.19
N GLU A 125 34.00 -64.43 -0.71
CA GLU A 125 33.71 -64.40 -2.15
C GLU A 125 34.18 -65.73 -2.73
N LYS A 126 33.50 -66.83 -2.38
CA LYS A 126 33.69 -68.12 -3.00
C LYS A 126 33.04 -68.06 -4.36
N ALA A 127 33.84 -67.81 -5.36
CA ALA A 127 33.46 -68.02 -6.73
C ALA A 127 32.86 -69.44 -6.89
N PRO A 128 31.63 -69.56 -7.42
CA PRO A 128 31.11 -70.85 -7.74
C PRO A 128 31.79 -71.33 -9.07
N GLY A 129 32.70 -72.21 -8.97
CA GLY A 129 33.20 -72.86 -10.17
C GLY A 129 34.63 -73.33 -10.08
N GLY A 130 34.80 -74.56 -9.67
CA GLY A 130 36.06 -75.28 -9.81
C GLY A 130 36.15 -76.50 -8.88
N MET A 131 35.56 -77.64 -9.31
CA MET A 131 35.91 -78.92 -8.74
C MET A 131 37.39 -79.19 -9.11
N GLY A 132 38.27 -78.95 -8.14
CA GLY A 132 39.66 -79.32 -8.24
C GLY A 132 40.13 -79.92 -6.91
N LEU A 133 40.70 -81.11 -6.95
CA LEU A 133 41.19 -81.94 -5.85
C LEU A 133 42.32 -81.30 -4.95
N PRO A 134 42.76 -80.06 -5.02
CA PRO A 134 43.70 -79.48 -4.06
C PRO A 134 43.11 -79.09 -2.71
N HIS A 135 41.78 -79.01 -2.60
CA HIS A 135 41.13 -78.49 -1.38
C HIS A 135 41.22 -79.39 -0.14
N LEU A 136 41.47 -80.75 -0.31
CA LEU A 136 41.62 -81.66 0.80
C LEU A 136 42.99 -81.61 1.49
N PHE A 137 44.01 -81.18 0.78
CA PHE A 137 45.35 -81.02 1.40
C PHE A 137 45.51 -79.71 2.16
N ASP A 138 44.85 -78.67 1.69
CA ASP A 138 44.86 -77.35 2.32
C ASP A 138 44.11 -77.31 3.65
N GLN A 139 43.09 -78.17 3.73
CA GLN A 139 42.24 -78.27 4.94
C GLN A 139 42.87 -79.00 6.07
N PHE A 140 43.86 -79.88 5.83
CA PHE A 140 44.50 -80.70 6.90
C PHE A 140 45.87 -80.20 7.35
N VAL A 141 46.59 -79.46 6.58
CA VAL A 141 48.00 -79.10 6.82
C VAL A 141 48.24 -77.60 7.04
N THR A 142 47.52 -76.73 6.33
CA THR A 142 47.76 -75.33 6.35
C THR A 142 46.85 -74.52 7.31
N LYS A 143 45.58 -74.98 7.53
CA LYS A 143 44.65 -74.33 8.41
C LYS A 143 45.03 -74.23 9.87
N PRO A 144 45.60 -75.28 10.53
CA PRO A 144 45.92 -75.19 11.96
C PRO A 144 47.06 -74.22 12.28
N LEU A 145 47.94 -73.91 11.33
CA LEU A 145 49.06 -73.03 11.55
C LEU A 145 48.75 -71.55 11.19
N SER A 146 47.83 -71.34 10.23
CA SER A 146 47.35 -70.01 9.86
C SER A 146 46.36 -69.46 10.89
N ASP A 147 45.52 -70.31 11.46
CA ASP A 147 44.58 -69.90 12.55
C ASP A 147 45.25 -69.39 13.80
N LEU A 148 46.52 -69.92 14.10
CA LEU A 148 47.25 -69.49 15.28
C LEU A 148 48.00 -68.15 15.08
N LEU A 149 48.21 -67.75 13.84
CA LEU A 149 48.92 -66.50 13.47
C LEU A 149 47.98 -65.40 12.92
N SER A 150 46.72 -65.72 12.59
CA SER A 150 45.80 -64.80 11.90
C SER A 150 44.73 -64.15 12.83
N GLU A 151 44.69 -64.57 14.11
CA GLU A 151 43.63 -64.10 15.01
C GLU A 151 43.76 -62.61 15.39
N SER A 152 44.93 -61.99 15.09
CA SER A 152 45.15 -60.53 15.26
C SER A 152 44.92 -59.72 14.00
N ASP A 153 44.99 -60.35 12.78
CA ASP A 153 44.85 -59.66 11.49
C ASP A 153 43.37 -59.52 11.09
N ASP A 154 42.51 -60.50 11.39
CA ASP A 154 41.09 -60.47 11.00
C ASP A 154 40.32 -59.31 11.60
N SER A 155 40.66 -58.91 12.84
CA SER A 155 39.99 -57.78 13.50
C SER A 155 40.40 -56.43 12.89
N LEU A 156 41.66 -56.30 12.47
CA LEU A 156 42.19 -55.13 11.80
C LEU A 156 41.63 -54.98 10.38
N ASP A 157 41.60 -56.10 9.64
CA ASP A 157 41.06 -56.14 8.28
C ASP A 157 39.53 -55.84 8.29
N ARG A 158 38.80 -56.31 9.24
CA ARG A 158 37.39 -56.01 9.44
C ARG A 158 37.17 -54.53 9.72
N SER A 159 37.94 -53.96 10.64
CA SER A 159 37.86 -52.52 10.96
C SER A 159 38.21 -51.67 9.72
N ALA A 160 39.24 -52.02 8.95
CA ALA A 160 39.61 -51.37 7.74
C ALA A 160 38.52 -51.48 6.65
N ASN A 161 37.87 -52.64 6.51
CA ASN A 161 36.76 -52.86 5.58
C ASN A 161 35.52 -52.02 5.98
N LEU A 162 35.14 -51.98 7.25
CA LEU A 162 34.05 -51.15 7.77
C LEU A 162 34.33 -49.65 7.52
N HIS A 163 35.55 -49.18 7.79
CA HIS A 163 35.96 -47.82 7.49
C HIS A 163 35.85 -47.51 5.98
N ARG A 164 36.33 -48.43 5.14
CA ARG A 164 36.23 -48.28 3.68
C ARG A 164 34.80 -48.18 3.18
N TYR A 165 33.90 -49.07 3.62
CA TYR A 165 32.49 -48.99 3.25
C TYR A 165 31.77 -47.84 3.89
N GLY A 166 32.14 -47.41 5.12
CA GLY A 166 31.66 -46.17 5.73
C GLY A 166 32.00 -44.95 4.88
N THR A 167 33.26 -44.84 4.44
CA THR A 167 33.70 -43.75 3.54
C THR A 167 32.97 -43.77 2.20
N GLN A 168 32.66 -44.98 1.65
CA GLN A 168 31.85 -45.09 0.43
C GLN A 168 30.44 -44.58 0.63
N VAL A 169 29.81 -44.84 1.76
CA VAL A 169 28.48 -44.30 2.11
C VAL A 169 28.52 -42.80 2.21
N GLU A 170 29.53 -42.22 2.89
CA GLU A 170 29.71 -40.77 3.01
C GLU A 170 29.96 -40.11 1.63
N GLN A 171 30.79 -40.73 0.79
CA GLN A 171 31.00 -40.26 -0.58
C GLN A 171 29.73 -40.31 -1.43
N ALA A 172 28.94 -41.39 -1.32
CA ALA A 172 27.68 -41.54 -2.03
C ALA A 172 26.65 -40.52 -1.53
N GLN A 173 26.61 -40.22 -0.20
CA GLN A 173 25.79 -39.14 0.34
C GLN A 173 26.20 -37.77 -0.21
N GLY A 174 27.50 -37.49 -0.26
CA GLY A 174 28.02 -36.25 -0.84
C GLY A 174 27.61 -36.10 -2.30
N THR A 175 27.70 -37.17 -3.09
CA THR A 175 27.27 -37.19 -4.51
C THR A 175 25.76 -36.95 -4.65
N LEU A 176 24.94 -37.54 -3.78
CA LEU A 176 23.49 -37.33 -3.76
C LEU A 176 23.14 -35.86 -3.43
N MET A 177 23.78 -35.27 -2.43
CA MET A 177 23.60 -33.86 -2.06
C MET A 177 24.01 -32.93 -3.22
N GLN A 178 25.11 -33.23 -3.91
CA GLN A 178 25.57 -32.47 -5.09
C GLN A 178 24.55 -32.54 -6.21
N ALA A 179 24.00 -33.73 -6.50
CA ALA A 179 22.96 -33.89 -7.53
C ALA A 179 21.66 -33.14 -7.16
N GLN A 180 21.28 -33.16 -5.90
CA GLN A 180 20.14 -32.39 -5.40
C GLN A 180 20.35 -30.90 -5.56
N SER A 181 21.51 -30.37 -5.14
CA SER A 181 21.85 -28.95 -5.28
C SER A 181 21.84 -28.49 -6.76
N ARG A 182 22.20 -29.39 -7.67
CA ARG A 182 22.12 -29.10 -9.11
C ARG A 182 20.67 -28.95 -9.59
N ILE A 183 19.75 -29.76 -9.12
CA ILE A 183 18.31 -29.59 -9.41
C ILE A 183 17.81 -28.26 -8.87
N GLU A 184 18.13 -27.93 -7.61
CA GLU A 184 17.73 -26.67 -7.00
C GLU A 184 18.26 -25.44 -7.76
N GLN A 185 19.48 -25.49 -8.27
CA GLN A 185 20.05 -24.43 -9.12
C GLN A 185 19.29 -24.26 -10.43
N ILE A 186 18.89 -25.37 -11.07
CA ILE A 186 18.11 -25.31 -12.33
C ILE A 186 16.70 -24.82 -12.04
N ASP A 187 16.08 -25.26 -10.93
CA ASP A 187 14.75 -24.80 -10.51
C ASP A 187 14.76 -23.29 -10.18
N ALA A 188 15.84 -22.75 -9.64
CA ALA A 188 16.02 -21.31 -9.46
C ALA A 188 16.06 -20.59 -10.81
N LYS A 189 16.85 -21.10 -11.78
CA LYS A 189 16.89 -20.51 -13.12
C LYS A 189 15.55 -20.59 -13.86
N LEU A 190 14.78 -21.67 -13.66
CA LEU A 190 13.42 -21.77 -14.21
C LEU A 190 12.49 -20.71 -13.65
N ARG A 191 12.57 -20.42 -12.34
CA ARG A 191 11.82 -19.29 -11.75
C ARG A 191 12.29 -17.95 -12.31
N ASP A 192 13.58 -17.77 -12.54
CA ASP A 192 14.16 -16.55 -13.09
C ASP A 192 13.83 -16.36 -14.59
N ALA A 193 13.41 -17.43 -15.29
CA ALA A 193 12.93 -17.38 -16.67
C ALA A 193 11.50 -16.82 -16.77
N GLU A 194 10.76 -16.77 -15.67
CA GLU A 194 9.43 -16.19 -15.59
C GLU A 194 9.43 -14.91 -14.75
N SER A 195 8.82 -13.86 -15.27
CA SER A 195 8.56 -12.63 -14.51
C SER A 195 7.10 -12.57 -14.14
N GLN A 196 6.82 -12.59 -12.83
CA GLN A 196 5.46 -12.59 -12.28
C GLN A 196 5.09 -11.20 -11.75
N ALA A 197 3.79 -10.89 -11.74
CA ALA A 197 3.24 -9.67 -11.15
C ALA A 197 3.50 -9.66 -9.63
N PRO A 198 4.21 -8.64 -9.09
CA PRO A 198 4.53 -8.57 -7.66
C PRO A 198 3.38 -8.04 -6.79
N PHE A 199 2.28 -7.59 -7.39
CA PHE A 199 1.03 -7.10 -6.79
C PHE A 199 -0.05 -7.00 -7.85
N ASP A 200 -1.31 -6.80 -7.45
CA ASP A 200 -2.41 -6.51 -8.38
C ASP A 200 -2.17 -5.17 -9.07
N GLY A 201 -2.20 -5.14 -10.41
CA GLY A 201 -1.87 -3.93 -11.14
C GLY A 201 -2.13 -4.05 -12.64
N VAL A 202 -1.59 -3.08 -13.38
CA VAL A 202 -1.80 -2.91 -14.81
C VAL A 202 -0.44 -2.76 -15.53
N ILE A 203 -0.32 -3.31 -16.72
CA ILE A 203 0.82 -3.05 -17.61
C ILE A 203 0.74 -1.60 -18.09
N THR A 204 1.69 -0.77 -17.70
CA THR A 204 1.73 0.64 -18.13
C THR A 204 2.53 0.83 -19.40
N LYS A 205 3.54 -0.02 -19.63
CA LYS A 205 4.37 0.05 -20.84
C LYS A 205 5.02 -1.28 -21.14
N LYS A 206 5.04 -1.69 -22.42
CA LYS A 206 5.81 -2.79 -22.96
C LYS A 206 7.12 -2.25 -23.52
N LEU A 207 8.23 -2.89 -23.16
CA LEU A 207 9.59 -2.48 -23.57
C LEU A 207 10.29 -3.59 -24.39
N ALA A 208 9.68 -4.78 -24.43
CA ALA A 208 10.11 -5.92 -25.24
C ALA A 208 8.90 -6.57 -25.91
N GLU A 209 9.11 -7.28 -27.00
CA GLU A 209 8.09 -8.00 -27.76
C GLU A 209 8.37 -9.51 -27.77
N VAL A 210 7.30 -10.28 -28.02
CA VAL A 210 7.42 -11.73 -28.19
C VAL A 210 8.33 -12.03 -29.38
N GLY A 211 9.37 -12.82 -29.16
CA GLY A 211 10.36 -13.15 -30.16
C GLY A 211 11.70 -12.41 -30.02
N ASP A 212 11.74 -11.35 -29.22
CA ASP A 212 12.96 -10.61 -28.91
C ASP A 212 13.96 -11.48 -28.15
N THR A 213 15.25 -11.23 -28.36
CA THR A 213 16.31 -11.81 -27.54
C THR A 213 16.77 -10.79 -26.52
N VAL A 214 16.66 -11.13 -25.24
CA VAL A 214 16.97 -10.25 -24.13
C VAL A 214 18.20 -10.68 -23.34
N GLN A 215 18.81 -9.72 -22.65
CA GLN A 215 19.97 -9.93 -21.80
C GLN A 215 19.62 -9.64 -20.33
N PRO A 216 20.34 -10.20 -19.35
CA PRO A 216 20.12 -9.90 -17.95
C PRO A 216 20.18 -8.39 -17.67
N GLY A 217 19.19 -7.88 -16.94
CA GLY A 217 19.03 -6.45 -16.64
C GLY A 217 18.29 -5.64 -17.71
N GLN A 218 17.98 -6.22 -18.87
CA GLN A 218 17.19 -5.55 -19.90
C GLN A 218 15.74 -5.40 -19.43
N PRO A 219 15.15 -4.18 -19.45
CA PRO A 219 13.78 -3.96 -19.05
C PRO A 219 12.80 -4.59 -20.05
N LEU A 220 11.79 -5.28 -19.55
CA LEU A 220 10.79 -6.01 -20.34
C LEU A 220 9.45 -5.26 -20.37
N LEU A 221 8.94 -4.88 -19.21
CA LEU A 221 7.71 -4.12 -19.09
C LEU A 221 7.69 -3.30 -17.80
N GLN A 222 6.82 -2.27 -17.77
CA GLN A 222 6.49 -1.50 -16.58
C GLN A 222 5.12 -1.91 -16.07
N PHE A 223 5.00 -2.11 -14.77
CA PHE A 223 3.82 -2.59 -14.10
C PHE A 223 3.49 -1.70 -12.90
N ALA A 224 2.25 -1.23 -12.76
CA ALA A 224 1.86 -0.27 -11.73
C ALA A 224 0.52 -0.60 -11.08
N ASP A 225 0.41 -0.28 -9.80
CA ASP A 225 -0.83 -0.34 -9.02
C ASP A 225 -1.66 0.93 -9.29
N LEU A 226 -2.66 0.83 -10.15
CA LEU A 226 -3.60 1.91 -10.43
C LEU A 226 -4.76 1.97 -9.43
N GLY A 227 -4.91 0.98 -8.56
CA GLY A 227 -5.90 0.98 -7.48
C GLY A 227 -5.57 1.96 -6.36
N HIS A 228 -4.29 2.34 -6.21
CA HIS A 228 -3.83 3.24 -5.18
C HIS A 228 -2.95 4.33 -5.81
N LEU A 229 -3.52 5.52 -5.95
CA LEU A 229 -2.81 6.66 -6.52
C LEU A 229 -2.30 7.60 -5.43
N GLN A 230 -1.16 8.21 -5.68
CA GLN A 230 -0.57 9.25 -4.84
C GLN A 230 -0.29 10.49 -5.68
N LEU A 231 -0.21 11.63 -5.01
CA LEU A 231 0.22 12.86 -5.62
C LEU A 231 1.63 13.19 -5.14
N GLU A 232 2.56 13.28 -6.06
CA GLU A 232 3.93 13.70 -5.79
C GLU A 232 4.07 15.19 -6.08
N VAL A 233 4.54 15.95 -5.09
CA VAL A 233 4.65 17.40 -5.14
C VAL A 233 6.02 17.82 -4.67
N ASP A 234 6.67 18.72 -5.42
CA ASP A 234 7.91 19.37 -5.03
C ASP A 234 7.59 20.66 -4.25
N VAL A 235 7.52 20.55 -2.93
CA VAL A 235 7.12 21.64 -2.03
C VAL A 235 8.30 22.53 -1.69
N PRO A 236 8.22 23.86 -1.86
CA PRO A 236 9.24 24.79 -1.38
C PRO A 236 9.56 24.57 0.11
N ALA A 237 10.85 24.50 0.46
CA ALA A 237 11.31 24.14 1.80
C ALA A 237 10.68 25.02 2.91
N ARG A 238 10.35 26.28 2.61
CA ARG A 238 9.70 27.20 3.56
C ARG A 238 8.28 26.77 3.96
N LEU A 239 7.58 26.04 3.07
CA LEU A 239 6.20 25.60 3.28
C LEU A 239 6.11 24.23 3.98
N VAL A 240 7.21 23.46 4.01
CA VAL A 240 7.23 22.11 4.60
C VAL A 240 6.90 22.12 6.09
N SER A 241 7.22 23.21 6.80
CA SER A 241 6.89 23.37 8.22
C SER A 241 5.38 23.38 8.51
N ALA A 242 4.56 23.67 7.49
CA ALA A 242 3.09 23.64 7.57
C ALA A 242 2.52 22.22 7.43
N LEU A 243 3.31 21.27 6.96
CA LEU A 243 2.91 19.90 6.66
C LEU A 243 3.39 18.94 7.76
N GLN A 244 2.51 18.03 8.13
CA GLN A 244 2.80 16.92 9.02
C GLN A 244 2.19 15.66 8.42
N VAL A 245 2.85 14.51 8.58
CA VAL A 245 2.32 13.22 8.13
C VAL A 245 0.95 12.98 8.78
N GLY A 246 -0.03 12.58 7.99
CA GLY A 246 -1.42 12.41 8.40
C GLY A 246 -2.29 13.68 8.34
N LYS A 247 -1.71 14.87 8.07
CA LYS A 247 -2.47 16.10 7.89
C LYS A 247 -3.17 16.10 6.53
N THR A 248 -4.44 16.50 6.53
CA THR A 248 -5.23 16.66 5.29
C THR A 248 -5.09 18.07 4.76
N VAL A 249 -4.89 18.20 3.46
CA VAL A 249 -4.86 19.46 2.70
C VAL A 249 -5.75 19.32 1.47
N THR A 250 -6.09 20.43 0.84
CA THR A 250 -6.94 20.44 -0.34
C THR A 250 -6.10 20.42 -1.60
N ALA A 251 -6.49 19.60 -2.57
CA ALA A 251 -5.88 19.55 -3.89
C ALA A 251 -6.93 19.76 -4.98
N LYS A 252 -6.52 20.32 -6.08
CA LYS A 252 -7.31 20.45 -7.32
C LYS A 252 -6.65 19.60 -8.39
N LEU A 253 -7.36 18.59 -8.88
CA LEU A 253 -6.95 17.78 -10.02
C LEU A 253 -7.48 18.43 -11.30
N ASP A 254 -6.69 18.42 -12.36
CA ASP A 254 -7.04 19.07 -13.63
C ASP A 254 -8.30 18.45 -14.28
N VAL A 255 -8.46 17.13 -14.13
CA VAL A 255 -9.59 16.37 -14.68
C VAL A 255 -10.87 16.52 -13.86
N LEU A 256 -10.76 16.74 -12.54
CA LEU A 256 -11.91 16.92 -11.68
C LEU A 256 -12.19 18.41 -11.49
N SER A 257 -13.40 18.86 -11.80
CA SER A 257 -13.82 20.26 -11.60
C SER A 257 -13.97 20.65 -10.14
N LYS A 258 -13.77 19.70 -9.21
CA LYS A 258 -13.90 19.91 -7.75
C LYS A 258 -12.56 19.78 -7.03
N ARG A 259 -12.50 20.36 -5.85
CA ARG A 259 -11.40 20.15 -4.91
C ARG A 259 -11.56 18.82 -4.20
N VAL A 260 -10.47 18.09 -4.01
CA VAL A 260 -10.39 16.83 -3.28
C VAL A 260 -9.49 16.98 -2.07
N ASN A 261 -9.80 16.27 -1.02
CA ASN A 261 -8.94 16.22 0.16
C ASN A 261 -7.85 15.16 -0.04
N VAL A 262 -6.61 15.55 0.21
CA VAL A 262 -5.45 14.68 0.13
C VAL A 262 -4.72 14.68 1.47
N THR A 263 -4.21 13.52 1.86
CA THR A 263 -3.54 13.35 3.16
C THR A 263 -2.04 13.20 2.96
N VAL A 264 -1.23 13.90 3.75
CA VAL A 264 0.23 13.80 3.70
C VAL A 264 0.65 12.38 4.08
N ALA A 265 1.11 11.61 3.11
CA ALA A 265 1.58 10.24 3.29
C ALA A 265 3.05 10.20 3.74
N ARG A 266 3.90 11.00 3.09
CA ARG A 266 5.34 11.05 3.40
C ARG A 266 5.96 12.37 3.00
N ILE A 267 6.86 12.85 3.85
CA ILE A 267 7.73 13.99 3.58
C ILE A 267 9.15 13.44 3.47
N PHE A 268 9.83 13.68 2.35
CA PHE A 268 11.18 13.18 2.15
C PHE A 268 12.18 14.11 2.88
N PRO A 269 13.15 13.56 3.63
CA PRO A 269 14.04 14.36 4.46
C PRO A 269 15.14 15.10 3.66
N VAL A 270 15.24 14.86 2.35
CA VAL A 270 16.27 15.42 1.49
C VAL A 270 15.64 16.48 0.58
N ALA A 271 16.18 17.70 0.63
CA ALA A 271 15.78 18.77 -0.26
C ALA A 271 16.61 18.76 -1.55
N ASP A 272 15.97 19.08 -2.68
CA ASP A 272 16.65 19.37 -3.93
C ASP A 272 17.40 20.71 -3.78
N ARG A 273 18.73 20.68 -3.98
CA ARG A 273 19.61 21.83 -3.80
C ARG A 273 19.45 22.88 -4.90
N GLN A 274 19.03 22.49 -6.09
CA GLN A 274 18.87 23.40 -7.23
C GLN A 274 17.53 24.13 -7.16
N ARG A 275 16.47 23.41 -6.77
CA ARG A 275 15.10 23.95 -6.73
C ARG A 275 14.67 24.44 -5.34
N HIS A 276 15.44 24.14 -4.30
CA HIS A 276 15.10 24.40 -2.89
C HIS A 276 13.74 23.84 -2.50
N THR A 277 13.39 22.66 -3.04
CA THR A 277 12.14 21.98 -2.79
C THR A 277 12.37 20.66 -2.04
N VAL A 278 11.35 20.24 -1.31
CA VAL A 278 11.28 18.93 -0.65
C VAL A 278 10.16 18.16 -1.31
N LYS A 279 10.44 16.92 -1.68
CA LYS A 279 9.45 16.02 -2.24
C LYS A 279 8.48 15.57 -1.17
N VAL A 280 7.19 15.71 -1.40
CA VAL A 280 6.12 15.29 -0.52
C VAL A 280 5.16 14.42 -1.31
N LYS A 281 4.75 13.28 -0.73
CA LYS A 281 3.73 12.41 -1.29
C LYS A 281 2.46 12.52 -0.47
N PHE A 282 1.35 12.65 -1.17
CA PHE A 282 0.01 12.72 -0.60
C PHE A 282 -0.81 11.52 -1.07
N ASP A 283 -1.55 10.89 -0.17
CA ASP A 283 -2.53 9.87 -0.53
C ASP A 283 -3.80 10.56 -1.03
N LEU A 284 -4.30 10.07 -2.16
CA LEU A 284 -5.54 10.53 -2.76
C LEU A 284 -6.69 9.67 -2.20
N ALA A 285 -7.58 10.29 -1.43
CA ALA A 285 -8.82 9.66 -0.98
C ALA A 285 -9.90 9.85 -2.05
N LEU A 286 -9.94 8.94 -3.03
CA LEU A 286 -10.87 8.99 -4.16
C LEU A 286 -11.96 7.94 -4.00
N ASN A 287 -13.16 8.28 -4.43
CA ASN A 287 -14.24 7.31 -4.59
C ASN A 287 -14.00 6.45 -5.85
N THR A 288 -14.55 5.25 -5.88
CA THR A 288 -14.39 4.30 -7.01
C THR A 288 -14.76 4.89 -8.37
N ASP A 289 -15.73 5.80 -8.41
CA ASP A 289 -16.15 6.44 -9.67
C ASP A 289 -15.18 7.54 -10.12
N GLU A 290 -14.57 8.26 -9.19
CA GLU A 290 -13.57 9.29 -9.47
C GLU A 290 -12.25 8.70 -9.94
N GLN A 291 -11.88 7.55 -9.40
CA GLN A 291 -10.67 6.83 -9.73
C GLN A 291 -10.59 6.41 -11.20
N LYS A 292 -11.74 6.15 -11.83
CA LYS A 292 -11.81 5.79 -13.27
C LYS A 292 -11.33 6.88 -14.23
N TYR A 293 -11.35 8.13 -13.79
CA TYR A 293 -10.98 9.29 -14.62
C TYR A 293 -9.57 9.80 -14.34
N ILE A 294 -8.93 9.26 -13.31
CA ILE A 294 -7.60 9.72 -12.87
C ILE A 294 -6.56 8.72 -13.31
N SER A 295 -5.60 9.19 -14.08
CA SER A 295 -4.48 8.38 -14.56
C SER A 295 -3.14 8.91 -14.05
N PRO A 296 -2.14 8.05 -13.84
CA PRO A 296 -0.77 8.50 -13.59
C PRO A 296 -0.29 9.46 -14.66
N GLY A 297 0.53 10.42 -14.26
CA GLY A 297 1.03 11.49 -15.12
C GLY A 297 0.15 12.74 -15.20
N GLN A 298 -1.07 12.70 -14.67
CA GLN A 298 -1.95 13.87 -14.65
C GLN A 298 -1.44 14.94 -13.69
N TYR A 299 -1.71 16.18 -14.06
CA TYR A 299 -1.35 17.38 -13.30
C TYR A 299 -2.34 17.61 -12.15
N ALA A 300 -1.81 18.06 -11.01
CA ALA A 300 -2.60 18.48 -9.88
C ALA A 300 -1.95 19.66 -9.15
N GLN A 301 -2.74 20.41 -8.40
CA GLN A 301 -2.29 21.50 -7.54
C GLN A 301 -2.70 21.23 -6.11
N VAL A 302 -1.78 21.39 -5.16
CA VAL A 302 -2.05 21.27 -3.72
C VAL A 302 -1.97 22.64 -3.09
N ASP A 303 -3.00 22.99 -2.32
CA ASP A 303 -3.06 24.25 -1.58
C ASP A 303 -2.42 24.06 -0.19
N ILE A 304 -1.22 24.60 0.00
CA ILE A 304 -0.45 24.49 1.25
C ILE A 304 -0.51 25.81 2.00
N PRO A 305 -0.93 25.85 3.28
CA PRO A 305 -0.93 27.10 4.05
C PRO A 305 0.50 27.61 4.29
N ASP A 306 0.73 28.90 4.06
CA ASP A 306 2.01 29.53 4.37
C ASP A 306 2.01 30.11 5.79
N ILE A 307 2.44 29.31 6.75
CA ILE A 307 2.45 29.68 8.18
C ILE A 307 3.35 30.92 8.45
N LYS A 308 4.39 31.13 7.63
CA LYS A 308 5.28 32.29 7.80
C LYS A 308 4.68 33.58 7.27
N ALA A 309 3.71 33.48 6.36
CA ALA A 309 2.88 34.59 5.93
C ALA A 309 1.64 34.78 6.84
N ALA A 310 1.42 33.87 7.79
CA ALA A 310 0.39 34.03 8.81
C ALA A 310 0.66 35.29 9.63
N GLY A 311 -0.35 36.10 9.85
CA GLY A 311 -0.24 37.41 10.52
C GLY A 311 -0.06 38.63 9.56
N GLN A 312 0.17 38.41 8.26
CA GLN A 312 0.20 39.51 7.30
C GLN A 312 -1.17 39.91 6.76
N GLN A 313 -2.19 39.05 6.92
CA GLN A 313 -3.57 39.38 6.53
C GLN A 313 -4.52 39.08 7.66
N GLN A 314 -4.97 40.13 8.33
CA GLN A 314 -6.11 40.05 9.23
C GLN A 314 -7.38 40.21 8.39
N LEU A 315 -8.17 39.18 8.30
CA LEU A 315 -9.41 39.16 7.53
C LEU A 315 -10.61 38.93 8.47
N LEU A 316 -11.68 39.72 8.23
CA LEU A 316 -12.96 39.47 8.84
C LEU A 316 -13.60 38.24 8.13
N LEU A 317 -13.86 37.19 8.88
CA LEU A 317 -14.45 35.97 8.35
C LEU A 317 -15.86 35.80 8.87
N VAL A 318 -16.76 35.43 7.96
CA VAL A 318 -18.15 35.15 8.28
C VAL A 318 -18.56 33.80 7.67
N PRO A 319 -19.47 33.04 8.33
CA PRO A 319 -20.03 31.84 7.70
C PRO A 319 -20.73 32.18 6.37
N THR A 320 -20.56 31.40 5.35
CA THR A 320 -21.22 31.60 4.03
C THR A 320 -22.74 31.64 4.15
N THR A 321 -23.28 30.95 5.15
CA THR A 321 -24.73 30.93 5.48
C THR A 321 -25.27 32.26 6.03
N ALA A 322 -24.40 33.19 6.43
CA ALA A 322 -24.78 34.54 6.88
C ALA A 322 -24.91 35.56 5.74
N VAL A 323 -24.42 35.22 4.54
CA VAL A 323 -24.39 36.10 3.36
C VAL A 323 -25.62 35.85 2.51
N ASP A 324 -26.41 36.89 2.31
CA ASP A 324 -27.50 36.85 1.33
C ASP A 324 -26.94 37.18 -0.06
N GLN A 325 -26.98 36.17 -0.94
CA GLN A 325 -26.58 36.28 -2.35
C GLN A 325 -27.79 36.31 -3.31
N GLY A 326 -29.02 36.33 -2.76
CA GLY A 326 -30.24 36.35 -3.57
C GLY A 326 -30.57 37.71 -4.20
N SER A 327 -29.93 38.77 -3.76
CA SER A 327 -30.03 40.11 -4.33
C SER A 327 -28.90 40.42 -5.33
N SER A 328 -29.04 41.48 -6.13
CA SER A 328 -28.02 41.90 -7.11
C SER A 328 -26.65 42.25 -6.48
N LEU A 329 -26.60 42.53 -5.20
CA LEU A 329 -25.38 42.79 -4.42
C LEU A 329 -25.38 41.97 -3.14
N PRO A 330 -24.24 41.34 -2.79
CA PRO A 330 -24.14 40.56 -1.55
C PRO A 330 -24.38 41.44 -0.32
N SER A 331 -25.22 40.95 0.61
CA SER A 331 -25.57 41.69 1.81
C SER A 331 -25.55 40.78 3.06
N ILE A 332 -25.39 41.42 4.21
CA ILE A 332 -25.39 40.73 5.51
C ILE A 332 -26.34 41.48 6.48
N CYS A 333 -27.08 40.71 7.27
CA CYS A 333 -27.95 41.26 8.29
C CYS A 333 -27.20 41.41 9.61
N VAL A 334 -26.99 42.66 10.04
CA VAL A 334 -26.30 43.06 11.28
C VAL A 334 -27.31 43.42 12.34
N ALA A 335 -27.16 42.86 13.54
CA ALA A 335 -27.99 43.19 14.72
C ALA A 335 -27.41 44.40 15.44
N LYS A 336 -28.23 45.46 15.62
CA LYS A 336 -27.86 46.69 16.36
C LYS A 336 -28.25 46.67 17.83
N GLY A 337 -28.77 45.56 18.33
CA GLY A 337 -29.41 45.51 19.66
C GLY A 337 -30.87 45.96 19.60
N ASN A 338 -31.60 45.75 20.70
CA ASN A 338 -33.02 46.09 20.84
C ASN A 338 -33.94 45.57 19.71
N ASN A 339 -33.64 44.39 19.18
CA ASN A 339 -34.39 43.76 18.08
C ASN A 339 -34.39 44.61 16.77
N GLN A 340 -33.41 45.47 16.60
CA GLN A 340 -33.20 46.24 15.36
C GLN A 340 -32.14 45.58 14.49
N TYR A 341 -32.43 45.42 13.22
CA TYR A 341 -31.54 44.80 12.20
C TYR A 341 -31.25 45.81 11.08
N GLU A 342 -30.05 45.78 10.58
CA GLU A 342 -29.60 46.61 9.45
C GLU A 342 -29.02 45.72 8.36
N THR A 343 -29.52 45.87 7.15
CA THR A 343 -28.90 45.24 5.96
C THR A 343 -27.71 46.07 5.53
N ARG A 344 -26.52 45.45 5.54
CA ARG A 344 -25.28 46.08 5.04
C ARG A 344 -24.81 45.39 3.79
N LEU A 345 -24.48 46.15 2.76
CA LEU A 345 -23.81 45.68 1.59
C LEU A 345 -22.36 45.36 1.92
N VAL A 346 -21.90 44.21 1.47
CA VAL A 346 -20.54 43.75 1.75
C VAL A 346 -19.82 43.40 0.46
N ARG A 347 -18.51 43.60 0.48
CA ARG A 347 -17.64 43.10 -0.58
C ARG A 347 -17.01 41.79 -0.15
N LEU A 348 -17.34 40.73 -0.87
CA LEU A 348 -16.84 39.39 -0.60
C LEU A 348 -15.42 39.19 -1.16
N GLY A 349 -14.62 38.41 -0.44
CA GLY A 349 -13.31 37.96 -0.85
C GLY A 349 -13.32 36.45 -1.14
N GLN A 350 -12.31 35.72 -0.65
CA GLN A 350 -12.15 34.30 -0.90
C GLN A 350 -12.96 33.47 0.09
N THR A 351 -13.50 32.35 -0.39
CA THR A 351 -14.12 31.33 0.46
C THR A 351 -13.02 30.39 1.00
N MET A 352 -13.10 30.07 2.29
CA MET A 352 -12.13 29.27 3.02
C MET A 352 -12.86 28.16 3.79
N SER A 353 -12.22 27.00 3.92
CA SER A 353 -12.73 25.95 4.80
C SER A 353 -12.42 26.28 6.28
N SER A 354 -13.21 25.76 7.19
CA SER A 354 -12.97 25.92 8.65
C SER A 354 -11.57 25.45 9.09
N ALA A 355 -10.99 24.46 8.39
CA ALA A 355 -9.64 23.98 8.65
C ALA A 355 -8.53 25.03 8.35
N GLN A 356 -8.82 26.05 7.57
CA GLN A 356 -7.88 27.14 7.20
C GLN A 356 -7.99 28.37 8.11
N VAL A 357 -9.06 28.44 8.93
CA VAL A 357 -9.44 29.60 9.72
C VAL A 357 -8.88 29.59 11.15
N GLY A 358 -8.27 28.44 11.59
CA GLY A 358 -7.76 28.33 12.94
C GLY A 358 -8.87 28.04 13.99
N GLU A 359 -8.89 28.79 15.09
CA GLU A 359 -9.89 28.60 16.16
C GLU A 359 -11.23 29.22 15.76
N VAL A 360 -12.21 28.36 15.44
CA VAL A 360 -13.57 28.75 15.04
C VAL A 360 -14.54 28.32 16.13
N ASP A 361 -15.60 29.11 16.35
CA ASP A 361 -16.69 28.75 17.23
C ASP A 361 -17.21 27.32 16.89
N PRO A 362 -17.27 26.40 17.88
CA PRO A 362 -17.70 25.00 17.66
C PRO A 362 -19.04 24.86 16.95
N ARG A 363 -19.93 25.87 17.08
CA ARG A 363 -21.26 25.88 16.46
C ARG A 363 -21.22 26.00 14.93
N PHE A 364 -20.11 26.49 14.35
CA PHE A 364 -19.92 26.78 12.94
C PHE A 364 -18.75 25.99 12.32
N ARG A 365 -18.24 24.96 13.00
CA ARG A 365 -17.07 24.19 12.59
C ARG A 365 -17.24 23.50 11.24
N ASP A 366 -18.46 23.13 10.88
CA ASP A 366 -18.78 22.46 9.62
C ASP A 366 -19.15 23.43 8.47
N ASN A 367 -19.13 24.74 8.73
CA ASN A 367 -19.48 25.73 7.73
C ASN A 367 -18.24 26.18 6.93
N GLU A 368 -18.46 26.53 5.68
CA GLU A 368 -17.49 27.30 4.90
C GLU A 368 -17.53 28.76 5.35
N PHE A 369 -16.39 29.42 5.36
CA PHE A 369 -16.25 30.84 5.70
C PHE A 369 -15.90 31.64 4.46
N ILE A 370 -16.38 32.87 4.42
CA ILE A 370 -16.02 33.82 3.37
C ILE A 370 -15.39 35.06 3.99
N SER A 371 -14.32 35.55 3.39
CA SER A 371 -13.67 36.76 3.83
C SER A 371 -14.45 37.99 3.37
N ILE A 372 -14.56 38.95 4.27
CA ILE A 372 -15.22 40.26 3.98
C ILE A 372 -14.14 41.34 3.83
N LEU A 373 -14.08 41.92 2.62
CA LEU A 373 -13.10 42.97 2.29
C LEU A 373 -13.55 44.35 2.74
N SER A 374 -14.87 44.59 2.81
CA SER A 374 -15.43 45.84 3.29
C SER A 374 -16.93 45.67 3.64
N GLY A 375 -17.45 46.54 4.52
CA GLY A 375 -18.86 46.57 4.90
C GLY A 375 -19.15 46.11 6.33
N LEU A 376 -18.24 45.36 7.00
CA LEU A 376 -18.34 44.96 8.40
C LEU A 376 -17.17 45.50 9.21
N LYS A 377 -17.38 45.50 10.55
CA LYS A 377 -16.35 45.80 11.54
C LYS A 377 -16.22 44.64 12.51
N GLU A 378 -15.07 44.56 13.16
CA GLU A 378 -14.86 43.62 14.26
C GLU A 378 -15.84 43.93 15.40
N GLY A 379 -16.45 42.87 15.98
CA GLY A 379 -17.47 42.94 17.01
C GLY A 379 -18.90 43.16 16.48
N ASP A 380 -19.10 43.24 15.15
CA ASP A 380 -20.46 43.27 14.60
C ASP A 380 -21.14 41.91 14.84
N HIS A 381 -22.40 41.93 15.36
CA HIS A 381 -23.20 40.73 15.52
C HIS A 381 -24.04 40.49 14.26
N ILE A 382 -23.79 39.42 13.53
CA ILE A 382 -24.53 39.07 12.31
C ILE A 382 -25.50 37.94 12.58
N VAL A 383 -26.60 37.91 11.82
CA VAL A 383 -27.62 36.86 11.91
C VAL A 383 -27.22 35.77 10.91
N VAL A 384 -27.07 34.53 11.43
CA VAL A 384 -26.85 33.34 10.61
C VAL A 384 -28.19 32.62 10.49
N THR A 385 -28.74 32.55 9.30
CA THR A 385 -30.00 31.85 9.03
C THR A 385 -29.72 30.44 8.52
N ALA A 386 -30.49 29.46 8.99
CA ALA A 386 -30.55 28.17 8.34
C ALA A 386 -31.17 28.35 6.95
N SER A 387 -30.67 27.68 5.92
CA SER A 387 -30.99 27.81 4.48
C SER A 387 -32.48 27.72 4.06
N SER A 388 -33.41 27.68 5.00
CA SER A 388 -34.86 27.59 4.76
C SER A 388 -35.69 28.68 5.43
N GLN A 389 -35.07 29.65 6.13
CA GLN A 389 -35.83 30.71 6.78
C GLN A 389 -35.48 32.09 6.21
N PRO A 390 -36.50 32.99 5.98
CA PRO A 390 -36.22 34.34 5.52
C PRO A 390 -35.39 35.10 6.57
N THR A 391 -34.39 35.84 6.09
CA THR A 391 -33.60 36.72 6.99
C THR A 391 -34.47 37.79 7.61
N PRO A 392 -34.29 38.11 8.92
CA PRO A 392 -35.11 39.14 9.60
C PRO A 392 -34.98 40.54 8.95
N CYS A 393 -33.99 40.73 8.13
CA CYS A 393 -33.81 41.98 7.38
C CYS A 393 -34.72 42.13 6.14
N VAL A 394 -35.28 41.05 5.62
CA VAL A 394 -36.17 41.08 4.44
C VAL A 394 -37.63 41.38 4.81
N THR A 395 -38.00 41.29 6.10
CA THR A 395 -39.37 41.52 6.59
C THR A 395 -39.69 42.96 6.99
N GLN A 396 -38.77 43.92 6.76
CA GLN A 396 -39.01 45.33 7.15
C GLN A 396 -39.21 46.26 5.92
N HIS A 397 -39.88 45.75 4.86
CA HIS A 397 -40.40 46.62 3.76
C HIS A 397 -41.90 46.53 3.69
#